data_f29ea37fdd82e0655dffc20ba8939d20
#
_entry.id   f29ea37fdd82e0655dffc20ba8939d20
#
_cell.length_a   1.000
_cell.length_b   1.000
_cell.length_c   1.000
_cell.angle_alpha   90.00
_cell.angle_beta   90.00
_cell.angle_gamma   90.00
#
_symmetry.space_group_name_H-M   'P 1'
#
loop_
_entity.id
_entity.type
_entity.pdbx_description
1 polymer ?
#
loop_
_entity_poly.entity_id
_entity_poly.type
_entity_poly.pdbx_seq_one_letter_code
_entity_poly.pdbx_strand_id
1 'polypeptide(L)'
;MFFMKTKALFLDRDGVINIDKKYVYKIEDFEFCNGIFELCRYFLAKNYLLFIATNQSGIARGYYKESDFLKLCDYMLKEFVKQDIKIDKIYHCPHLEGCECRKPKAGMLLKAKDEFDLDMKNSIFIGDNLSDMQAGLNADIGTLILVNEEKKEGDFFKQCKNLKEILSFFKEKDI
;
A
#
# COMPACT_ATOMS: atom_id res chain seq x y z
N MET A 1 17.21 -5.27 -27.08
CA MET A 1 17.18 -4.29 -25.98
C MET A 1 16.27 -4.86 -24.89
N PHE A 2 16.83 -5.31 -23.79
CA PHE A 2 16.00 -5.79 -22.67
C PHE A 2 15.50 -4.56 -21.91
N PHE A 3 14.25 -4.21 -22.04
CA PHE A 3 13.62 -3.25 -21.15
C PHE A 3 13.50 -3.91 -19.77
N MET A 4 14.25 -3.40 -18.80
CA MET A 4 14.05 -3.83 -17.40
C MET A 4 12.67 -3.36 -16.96
N LYS A 5 11.83 -4.31 -16.53
CA LYS A 5 10.53 -3.99 -15.95
C LYS A 5 10.70 -3.12 -14.71
N THR A 6 9.74 -2.26 -14.46
CA THR A 6 9.79 -1.32 -13.35
C THR A 6 9.34 -1.99 -12.05
N LYS A 7 10.07 -1.74 -10.96
CA LYS A 7 9.72 -2.20 -9.62
C LYS A 7 8.65 -1.30 -8.99
N ALA A 8 7.81 -1.88 -8.17
CA ALA A 8 6.75 -1.17 -7.46
C ALA A 8 6.85 -1.33 -5.94
N LEU A 9 6.53 -0.27 -5.23
CA LEU A 9 6.15 -0.30 -3.83
C LEU A 9 4.64 -0.15 -3.75
N PHE A 10 3.98 -1.20 -3.28
CA PHE A 10 2.57 -1.17 -2.93
C PHE A 10 2.41 -0.87 -1.44
N LEU A 11 1.48 0.00 -1.12
CA LEU A 11 1.13 0.39 0.25
C LEU A 11 -0.36 0.17 0.48
N ASP A 12 -0.75 -0.44 1.59
CA ASP A 12 -2.11 -0.26 2.07
C ASP A 12 -2.29 1.19 2.57
N ARG A 13 -3.52 1.65 2.66
CA ARG A 13 -3.82 3.00 3.14
C ARG A 13 -3.94 3.03 4.65
N ASP A 14 -5.00 2.42 5.19
CA ASP A 14 -5.29 2.44 6.62
C ASP A 14 -4.31 1.52 7.38
N GLY A 15 -3.66 2.04 8.39
CA GLY A 15 -2.63 1.34 9.16
C GLY A 15 -1.21 1.41 8.58
N VAL A 16 -1.03 1.93 7.34
CA VAL A 16 0.28 2.11 6.70
C VAL A 16 0.53 3.57 6.34
N ILE A 17 -0.34 4.17 5.50
CA ILE A 17 -0.24 5.58 5.11
C ILE A 17 -0.81 6.47 6.20
N ASN A 18 -2.00 6.14 6.69
CA ASN A 18 -2.65 6.84 7.79
C ASN A 18 -2.95 5.91 8.96
N ILE A 19 -3.03 6.50 10.14
CA ILE A 19 -3.48 5.80 11.35
C ILE A 19 -4.89 5.25 11.09
N ASP A 20 -5.07 3.95 11.33
CA ASP A 20 -6.39 3.32 11.20
C ASP A 20 -7.29 3.69 12.39
N LYS A 21 -8.25 4.57 12.13
CA LYS A 21 -9.30 4.94 13.09
C LYS A 21 -10.65 4.29 12.74
N LYS A 22 -10.63 3.21 11.95
CA LYS A 22 -11.77 2.53 11.36
C LYS A 22 -12.61 3.42 10.43
N TYR A 23 -12.70 3.01 9.16
CA TYR A 23 -13.47 3.71 8.14
C TYR A 23 -13.16 5.21 8.01
N VAL A 24 -11.86 5.56 7.96
CA VAL A 24 -11.42 6.95 7.76
C VAL A 24 -11.82 7.42 6.35
N TYR A 25 -12.72 8.40 6.27
CA TYR A 25 -13.19 8.99 5.02
C TYR A 25 -13.26 10.53 5.06
N LYS A 26 -13.12 11.12 6.25
CA LYS A 26 -13.08 12.58 6.43
C LYS A 26 -11.64 13.08 6.54
N ILE A 27 -11.38 14.26 6.01
CA ILE A 27 -10.05 14.89 6.05
C ILE A 27 -9.62 15.16 7.49
N GLU A 28 -10.54 15.63 8.35
CA GLU A 28 -10.26 15.92 9.76
C GLU A 28 -9.86 14.69 10.60
N ASP A 29 -10.23 13.49 10.16
CA ASP A 29 -9.87 12.24 10.81
C ASP A 29 -8.58 11.61 10.25
N PHE A 30 -8.08 12.14 9.13
CA PHE A 30 -6.92 11.60 8.43
C PHE A 30 -5.62 12.09 9.08
N GLU A 31 -4.82 11.15 9.56
CA GLU A 31 -3.53 11.41 10.20
C GLU A 31 -2.47 10.50 9.59
N PHE A 32 -1.44 11.07 8.99
CA PHE A 32 -0.36 10.29 8.40
C PHE A 32 0.42 9.49 9.44
N CYS A 33 0.77 8.26 9.11
CA CYS A 33 1.66 7.44 9.94
C CYS A 33 3.08 8.04 9.95
N ASN A 34 3.70 8.03 11.12
CA ASN A 34 5.06 8.54 11.31
C ASN A 34 6.06 7.74 10.46
N GLY A 35 6.81 8.43 9.62
CA GLY A 35 7.84 7.83 8.76
C GLY A 35 7.37 7.48 7.34
N ILE A 36 6.09 7.69 6.99
CA ILE A 36 5.59 7.35 5.65
C ILE A 36 6.27 8.15 4.54
N PHE A 37 6.49 9.44 4.74
CA PHE A 37 7.11 10.29 3.73
C PHE A 37 8.58 9.93 3.51
N GLU A 38 9.33 9.64 4.57
CA GLU A 38 10.73 9.19 4.47
C GLU A 38 10.84 7.85 3.75
N LEU A 39 9.94 6.92 4.07
CA LEU A 39 9.87 5.62 3.41
C LEU A 39 9.59 5.77 1.92
N CYS A 40 8.61 6.57 1.54
CA CYS A 40 8.28 6.82 0.13
C CYS A 40 9.45 7.46 -0.62
N ARG A 41 10.11 8.48 -0.05
CA ARG A 41 11.28 9.12 -0.67
C ARG A 41 12.44 8.15 -0.88
N TYR A 42 12.68 7.26 0.09
CA TYR A 42 13.71 6.22 -0.04
C TYR A 42 13.46 5.32 -1.26
N PHE A 43 12.24 4.84 -1.46
CA PHE A 43 11.92 3.98 -2.60
C PHE A 43 11.86 4.73 -3.93
N LEU A 44 11.40 5.98 -3.95
CA LEU A 44 11.48 6.83 -5.15
C LEU A 44 12.93 7.02 -5.61
N ALA A 45 13.87 7.28 -4.67
CA ALA A 45 15.30 7.39 -4.97
C ALA A 45 15.91 6.10 -5.54
N LYS A 46 15.25 4.96 -5.35
CA LYS A 46 15.62 3.65 -5.91
C LYS A 46 14.81 3.25 -7.16
N ASN A 47 14.14 4.23 -7.76
CA ASN A 47 13.34 4.07 -8.98
C ASN A 47 12.17 3.08 -8.84
N TYR A 48 11.54 3.02 -7.67
CA TYR A 48 10.25 2.34 -7.52
C TYR A 48 9.11 3.26 -7.91
N LEU A 49 8.10 2.74 -8.59
CA LEU A 49 6.78 3.37 -8.69
C LEU A 49 6.01 3.13 -7.39
N LEU A 50 5.20 4.10 -6.98
CA LEU A 50 4.44 4.02 -5.73
C LEU A 50 2.95 3.84 -6.01
N PHE A 51 2.38 2.78 -5.46
CA PHE A 51 0.95 2.46 -5.59
C PHE A 51 0.29 2.29 -4.24
N ILE A 52 -1.00 2.63 -4.19
CA ILE A 52 -1.85 2.36 -3.02
C ILE A 52 -2.86 1.29 -3.43
N ALA A 53 -3.01 0.25 -2.60
CA ALA A 53 -3.99 -0.82 -2.79
C ALA A 53 -4.81 -1.02 -1.51
N THR A 54 -6.05 -0.52 -1.48
CA THR A 54 -6.84 -0.42 -0.24
C THR A 54 -8.23 -1.04 -0.35
N ASN A 55 -8.65 -1.78 0.67
CA ASN A 55 -10.02 -2.23 0.85
C ASN A 55 -10.86 -1.11 1.48
N GLN A 56 -11.94 -0.71 0.82
CA GLN A 56 -12.83 0.39 1.25
C GLN A 56 -14.29 -0.09 1.37
N SER A 57 -14.50 -1.14 2.12
CA SER A 57 -15.82 -1.76 2.29
C SER A 57 -16.87 -0.87 2.99
N GLY A 58 -16.44 0.24 3.61
CA GLY A 58 -17.35 1.24 4.15
C GLY A 58 -18.28 1.82 3.09
N ILE A 59 -17.87 1.84 1.83
CA ILE A 59 -18.71 2.26 0.69
C ILE A 59 -19.88 1.31 0.51
N ALA A 60 -19.64 -0.01 0.40
CA ALA A 60 -20.69 -1.00 0.27
C ALA A 60 -21.57 -1.11 1.54
N ARG A 61 -21.02 -0.75 2.70
CA ARG A 61 -21.78 -0.70 3.97
C ARG A 61 -22.65 0.55 4.10
N GLY A 62 -22.50 1.52 3.19
CA GLY A 62 -23.22 2.79 3.26
C GLY A 62 -22.73 3.75 4.36
N TYR A 63 -21.54 3.55 4.90
CA TYR A 63 -20.96 4.44 5.93
C TYR A 63 -20.49 5.75 5.34
N TYR A 64 -20.05 5.75 4.07
CA TYR A 64 -19.66 6.91 3.28
C TYR A 64 -19.79 6.58 1.80
N LYS A 65 -19.83 7.61 0.98
CA LYS A 65 -19.95 7.48 -0.49
C LYS A 65 -18.57 7.36 -1.12
N GLU A 66 -18.51 6.81 -2.32
CA GLU A 66 -17.29 6.80 -3.12
C GLU A 66 -16.76 8.22 -3.37
N SER A 67 -17.65 9.20 -3.55
CA SER A 67 -17.28 10.61 -3.67
C SER A 67 -16.52 11.16 -2.44
N ASP A 68 -16.84 10.68 -1.24
CA ASP A 68 -16.16 11.07 0.00
C ASP A 68 -14.75 10.45 0.06
N PHE A 69 -14.64 9.18 -0.33
CA PHE A 69 -13.35 8.50 -0.48
C PHE A 69 -12.46 9.23 -1.50
N LEU A 70 -12.99 9.59 -2.66
CA LEU A 70 -12.23 10.29 -3.70
C LEU A 70 -11.76 11.69 -3.25
N LYS A 71 -12.57 12.43 -2.48
CA LYS A 71 -12.15 13.69 -1.87
C LYS A 71 -10.99 13.51 -0.90
N LEU A 72 -11.04 12.46 -0.08
CA LEU A 72 -9.95 12.14 0.84
C LEU A 72 -8.69 11.73 0.07
N CYS A 73 -8.81 10.96 -1.01
CA CYS A 73 -7.69 10.63 -1.88
C CYS A 73 -7.03 11.87 -2.49
N ASP A 74 -7.83 12.83 -2.98
CA ASP A 74 -7.31 14.08 -3.53
C ASP A 74 -6.53 14.89 -2.48
N TYR A 75 -7.05 15.00 -1.26
CA TYR A 75 -6.35 15.61 -0.14
C TYR A 75 -5.02 14.88 0.14
N MET A 76 -5.05 13.57 0.31
CA MET A 76 -3.87 12.75 0.59
C MET A 76 -2.79 12.91 -0.49
N LEU A 77 -3.17 12.88 -1.78
CA LEU A 77 -2.24 13.05 -2.90
C LEU A 77 -1.61 14.44 -2.90
N LYS A 78 -2.38 15.50 -2.57
CA LYS A 78 -1.84 16.86 -2.44
C LYS A 78 -0.81 16.97 -1.31
N GLU A 79 -1.04 16.29 -0.19
CA GLU A 79 -0.07 16.26 0.91
C GLU A 79 1.22 15.52 0.50
N PHE A 80 1.13 14.42 -0.24
CA PHE A 80 2.31 13.74 -0.80
C PHE A 80 3.08 14.66 -1.77
N VAL A 81 2.39 15.37 -2.65
CA VAL A 81 3.03 16.32 -3.60
C VAL A 81 3.77 17.44 -2.86
N LYS A 82 3.23 17.96 -1.74
CA LYS A 82 3.93 18.94 -0.90
C LYS A 82 5.24 18.41 -0.31
N GLN A 83 5.41 17.08 -0.26
CA GLN A 83 6.62 16.38 0.20
C GLN A 83 7.52 15.91 -0.94
N ASP A 84 7.28 16.40 -2.17
CA ASP A 84 7.95 15.97 -3.41
C ASP A 84 7.82 14.46 -3.69
N ILE A 85 6.68 13.88 -3.30
CA ILE A 85 6.36 12.47 -3.49
C ILE A 85 5.23 12.33 -4.50
N LYS A 86 5.47 11.55 -5.56
CA LYS A 86 4.46 11.15 -6.52
C LYS A 86 3.93 9.76 -6.18
N ILE A 87 2.64 9.65 -5.97
CA ILE A 87 1.91 8.38 -5.98
C ILE A 87 1.42 8.15 -7.42
N ASP A 88 1.81 7.03 -8.02
CA ASP A 88 1.51 6.77 -9.43
C ASP A 88 0.05 6.41 -9.66
N LYS A 89 -0.55 5.60 -8.77
CA LYS A 89 -1.98 5.28 -8.82
C LYS A 89 -2.52 4.74 -7.50
N ILE A 90 -3.81 4.97 -7.27
CA ILE A 90 -4.59 4.38 -6.17
C ILE A 90 -5.54 3.34 -6.75
N TYR A 91 -5.50 2.12 -6.22
CA TYR A 91 -6.46 1.06 -6.46
C TYR A 91 -7.27 0.84 -5.19
N HIS A 92 -8.57 0.81 -5.30
CA HIS A 92 -9.45 0.55 -4.16
C HIS A 92 -10.52 -0.48 -4.49
N CYS A 93 -10.95 -1.20 -3.49
CA CYS A 93 -12.07 -2.13 -3.58
C CYS A 93 -13.21 -1.64 -2.68
N PRO A 94 -14.35 -1.20 -3.26
CA PRO A 94 -15.49 -0.73 -2.49
C PRO A 94 -16.39 -1.87 -1.99
N HIS A 95 -16.14 -3.12 -2.40
CA HIS A 95 -17.04 -4.25 -2.19
C HIS A 95 -16.83 -4.94 -0.84
N LEU A 96 -17.86 -5.64 -0.37
CA LEU A 96 -17.77 -6.55 0.77
C LEU A 96 -17.31 -7.94 0.33
N GLU A 97 -17.90 -8.45 -0.75
CA GLU A 97 -17.68 -9.78 -1.30
C GLU A 97 -18.02 -9.81 -2.81
N GLY A 98 -17.89 -10.97 -3.44
CA GLY A 98 -18.33 -11.18 -4.82
C GLY A 98 -17.48 -10.48 -5.89
N CYS A 99 -16.25 -10.09 -5.58
CA CYS A 99 -15.33 -9.43 -6.52
C CYS A 99 -13.95 -10.07 -6.48
N GLU A 100 -13.11 -9.73 -7.49
CA GLU A 100 -11.70 -10.17 -7.54
C GLU A 100 -10.72 -9.11 -7.00
N CYS A 101 -11.19 -7.89 -6.70
CA CYS A 101 -10.33 -6.79 -6.25
C CYS A 101 -10.05 -6.79 -4.75
N ARG A 102 -10.98 -7.32 -3.91
CA ARG A 102 -10.84 -7.26 -2.45
C ARG A 102 -9.72 -8.17 -1.96
N LYS A 103 -8.73 -7.61 -1.25
CA LYS A 103 -7.71 -8.38 -0.52
C LYS A 103 -8.39 -9.33 0.49
N PRO A 104 -8.03 -10.61 0.57
CA PRO A 104 -6.77 -11.25 0.12
C PRO A 104 -6.68 -11.63 -1.37
N LYS A 105 -7.65 -11.31 -2.21
CA LYS A 105 -7.52 -11.50 -3.65
C LYS A 105 -6.54 -10.49 -4.23
N ALA A 106 -5.89 -10.86 -5.34
CA ALA A 106 -4.80 -10.10 -5.93
C ALA A 106 -5.23 -9.07 -6.99
N GLY A 107 -6.53 -8.93 -7.26
CA GLY A 107 -7.03 -8.21 -8.44
C GLY A 107 -6.52 -6.77 -8.57
N MET A 108 -6.42 -6.00 -7.48
CA MET A 108 -5.86 -4.65 -7.51
C MET A 108 -4.38 -4.64 -7.91
N LEU A 109 -3.60 -5.58 -7.38
CA LEU A 109 -2.15 -5.69 -7.62
C LEU A 109 -1.86 -6.16 -9.04
N LEU A 110 -2.63 -7.14 -9.53
CA LEU A 110 -2.51 -7.65 -10.90
C LEU A 110 -2.93 -6.60 -11.94
N LYS A 111 -3.94 -5.79 -11.63
CA LYS A 111 -4.32 -4.66 -12.48
C LYS A 111 -3.18 -3.64 -12.60
N ALA A 112 -2.51 -3.31 -11.50
CA ALA A 112 -1.33 -2.44 -11.54
C ALA A 112 -0.19 -3.05 -12.35
N LYS A 113 0.07 -4.37 -12.17
CA LYS A 113 1.07 -5.12 -12.94
C LYS A 113 0.85 -4.96 -14.44
N ASP A 114 -0.38 -5.16 -14.91
CA ASP A 114 -0.71 -5.13 -16.33
C ASP A 114 -0.68 -3.70 -16.89
N GLU A 115 -1.16 -2.71 -16.15
CA GLU A 115 -1.19 -1.31 -16.58
C GLU A 115 0.21 -0.68 -16.68
N PHE A 116 1.15 -1.09 -15.83
CA PHE A 116 2.48 -0.48 -15.71
C PHE A 116 3.63 -1.42 -16.07
N ASP A 117 3.36 -2.63 -16.55
CA ASP A 117 4.35 -3.68 -16.86
C ASP A 117 5.37 -3.90 -15.72
N LEU A 118 4.85 -4.19 -14.51
CA LEU A 118 5.64 -4.24 -13.30
C LEU A 118 6.40 -5.55 -13.12
N ASP A 119 7.61 -5.46 -12.57
CA ASP A 119 8.39 -6.57 -12.05
C ASP A 119 7.91 -6.94 -10.63
N MET A 120 6.92 -7.81 -10.54
CA MET A 120 6.33 -8.18 -9.24
C MET A 120 7.32 -8.91 -8.33
N LYS A 121 8.23 -9.72 -8.89
CA LYS A 121 9.23 -10.47 -8.09
C LYS A 121 10.24 -9.57 -7.39
N ASN A 122 10.52 -8.41 -7.95
CA ASN A 122 11.40 -7.39 -7.37
C ASN A 122 10.61 -6.24 -6.74
N SER A 123 9.30 -6.35 -6.65
CA SER A 123 8.41 -5.39 -6.00
C SER A 123 8.15 -5.73 -4.54
N ILE A 124 7.60 -4.76 -3.82
CA ILE A 124 7.38 -4.82 -2.37
C ILE A 124 5.93 -4.46 -2.09
N PHE A 125 5.30 -5.15 -1.14
CA PHE A 125 4.02 -4.75 -0.58
C PHE A 125 4.12 -4.59 0.94
N ILE A 126 3.71 -3.44 1.45
CA ILE A 126 3.64 -3.11 2.87
C ILE A 126 2.16 -2.96 3.25
N GLY A 127 1.71 -3.79 4.17
CA GLY A 127 0.34 -3.80 4.69
C GLY A 127 0.32 -4.00 6.20
N ASP A 128 -0.81 -3.77 6.83
CA ASP A 128 -1.00 -3.96 8.27
C ASP A 128 -1.82 -5.22 8.62
N ASN A 129 -2.33 -5.89 7.59
CA ASN A 129 -3.20 -7.07 7.72
C ASN A 129 -2.64 -8.30 7.00
N LEU A 130 -2.96 -9.50 7.51
CA LEU A 130 -2.62 -10.75 6.84
C LEU A 130 -3.26 -10.87 5.45
N SER A 131 -4.42 -10.23 5.24
CA SER A 131 -5.06 -10.18 3.92
C SER A 131 -4.21 -9.43 2.87
N ASP A 132 -3.40 -8.45 3.28
CA ASP A 132 -2.45 -7.76 2.41
C ASP A 132 -1.33 -8.70 2.01
N MET A 133 -0.78 -9.40 2.98
CA MET A 133 0.30 -10.37 2.75
C MET A 133 -0.15 -11.48 1.81
N GLN A 134 -1.36 -12.02 2.03
CA GLN A 134 -1.91 -13.05 1.14
C GLN A 134 -2.20 -12.51 -0.27
N ALA A 135 -2.70 -11.28 -0.40
CA ALA A 135 -2.89 -10.65 -1.71
C ALA A 135 -1.56 -10.47 -2.45
N GLY A 136 -0.52 -10.04 -1.75
CA GLY A 136 0.82 -9.90 -2.29
C GLY A 136 1.42 -11.23 -2.73
N LEU A 137 1.26 -12.29 -1.93
CA LEU A 137 1.67 -13.64 -2.29
C LEU A 137 0.94 -14.13 -3.55
N ASN A 138 -0.38 -13.94 -3.62
CA ASN A 138 -1.20 -14.30 -4.78
C ASN A 138 -0.86 -13.50 -6.05
N ALA A 139 -0.20 -12.35 -5.91
CA ALA A 139 0.28 -11.50 -7.01
C ALA A 139 1.76 -11.73 -7.36
N ASP A 140 2.42 -12.74 -6.79
CA ASP A 140 3.85 -13.03 -6.96
C ASP A 140 4.78 -11.86 -6.56
N ILE A 141 4.38 -11.05 -5.58
CA ILE A 141 5.24 -9.99 -5.04
C ILE A 141 6.37 -10.61 -4.22
N GLY A 142 7.61 -10.23 -4.56
CA GLY A 142 8.79 -10.87 -4.00
C GLY A 142 9.12 -10.51 -2.55
N THR A 143 8.68 -9.34 -2.08
CA THR A 143 8.90 -8.92 -0.69
C THR A 143 7.60 -8.44 -0.06
N LEU A 144 7.18 -9.11 1.01
CA LEU A 144 5.96 -8.81 1.75
C LEU A 144 6.33 -8.38 3.17
N ILE A 145 5.83 -7.23 3.61
CA ILE A 145 6.12 -6.67 4.93
C ILE A 145 4.83 -6.34 5.66
N LEU A 146 4.64 -7.00 6.78
CA LEU A 146 3.54 -6.73 7.69
C LEU A 146 3.95 -5.70 8.74
N VAL A 147 3.24 -4.57 8.79
CA VAL A 147 3.41 -3.57 9.86
C VAL A 147 2.43 -3.88 10.96
N ASN A 148 2.90 -4.45 12.05
CA ASN A 148 2.03 -4.75 13.19
C ASN A 148 2.87 -4.92 14.45
N GLU A 149 2.44 -4.31 15.58
CA GLU A 149 3.11 -4.46 16.87
C GLU A 149 2.87 -5.84 17.48
N GLU A 150 1.67 -6.39 17.27
CA GLU A 150 1.33 -7.74 17.71
C GLU A 150 1.95 -8.77 16.75
N LYS A 151 2.64 -9.76 17.34
CA LYS A 151 3.20 -10.86 16.55
C LYS A 151 2.11 -11.64 15.83
N LYS A 152 2.22 -11.75 14.52
CA LYS A 152 1.35 -12.57 13.67
C LYS A 152 2.10 -13.80 13.18
N GLU A 153 1.38 -14.92 13.04
CA GLU A 153 1.95 -16.15 12.52
C GLU A 153 2.02 -16.10 10.98
N GLY A 154 3.13 -16.54 10.43
CA GLY A 154 3.38 -16.66 9.00
C GLY A 154 4.88 -16.61 8.71
N ASP A 155 5.32 -17.36 7.70
CA ASP A 155 6.72 -17.48 7.29
C ASP A 155 7.02 -16.86 5.93
N PHE A 156 5.98 -16.38 5.22
CA PHE A 156 6.09 -15.83 3.87
C PHE A 156 6.16 -14.29 3.83
N PHE A 157 6.20 -13.64 4.98
CA PHE A 157 6.36 -12.19 5.10
C PHE A 157 7.34 -11.83 6.23
N LYS A 158 7.95 -10.64 6.12
CA LYS A 158 8.68 -10.05 7.23
C LYS A 158 7.74 -9.19 8.05
N GLN A 159 7.78 -9.30 9.36
CA GLN A 159 7.05 -8.40 10.25
C GLN A 159 7.98 -7.32 10.80
N CYS A 160 7.50 -6.08 10.81
CA CYS A 160 8.10 -4.92 11.44
C CYS A 160 7.05 -4.21 12.31
N LYS A 161 7.49 -3.56 13.39
CA LYS A 161 6.58 -2.88 14.33
C LYS A 161 6.03 -1.56 13.76
N ASN A 162 6.85 -0.86 12.97
CA ASN A 162 6.53 0.45 12.41
C ASN A 162 7.33 0.73 11.12
N LEU A 163 6.99 1.83 10.45
CA LEU A 163 7.62 2.21 9.17
C LEU A 163 9.10 2.56 9.30
N LYS A 164 9.55 3.05 10.47
CA LYS A 164 10.97 3.36 10.71
C LYS A 164 11.81 2.09 10.76
N GLU A 165 11.29 1.03 11.36
CA GLU A 165 11.94 -0.28 11.37
C GLU A 165 12.05 -0.87 9.96
N ILE A 166 11.02 -0.68 9.12
CA ILE A 166 11.07 -1.07 7.71
C ILE A 166 12.17 -0.31 6.98
N LEU A 167 12.23 1.00 7.15
CA LEU A 167 13.24 1.83 6.50
C LEU A 167 14.66 1.44 6.92
N SER A 168 14.88 1.17 8.21
CA SER A 168 16.17 0.68 8.73
C SER A 168 16.56 -0.66 8.10
N PHE A 169 15.62 -1.61 8.03
CA PHE A 169 15.85 -2.91 7.39
C PHE A 169 16.32 -2.80 5.93
N PHE A 170 15.74 -1.90 5.15
CA PHE A 170 16.18 -1.71 3.77
C PHE A 170 17.51 -0.99 3.65
N LYS A 171 17.78 0.01 4.51
CA LYS A 171 19.06 0.72 4.54
C LYS A 171 20.22 -0.19 4.92
N GLU A 172 20.03 -1.13 5.84
CA GLU A 172 21.05 -2.11 6.24
C GLU A 172 21.39 -3.09 5.12
N LYS A 173 20.45 -3.38 4.21
CA LYS A 173 20.67 -4.26 3.06
C LYS A 173 21.37 -3.58 1.87
N ASP A 174 21.44 -2.26 1.88
CA ASP A 174 22.08 -1.48 0.81
C ASP A 174 23.60 -1.32 0.99
N ILE A 175 24.17 -1.93 2.04
CA ILE A 175 25.60 -2.03 2.27
C ILE A 175 26.12 -3.30 1.56
#